data_e88ea0238835bcf67345d423ead913b9
#
_entry.id   e88ea0238835bcf67345d423ead913b9
#
_cell.length_a   1.000
_cell.length_b   1.000
_cell.length_c   1.000
_cell.angle_alpha   90.00
_cell.angle_beta   90.00
_cell.angle_gamma   90.00
#
_symmetry.space_group_name_H-M   'P 1'
#
loop_
_entity.id
_entity.type
_entity.pdbx_description
1 polymer ?
#
loop_
_entity_poly.entity_id
_entity_poly.type
_entity_poly.pdbx_seq_one_letter_code
_entity_poly.pdbx_strand_id
1 'polypeptide(L)'
;LPFRPGLVGGHCIGVDPYYLTHKAQEIGYHPEMILAGRRINDNMGIYVAQQVAQLMIQRQIMVKGSRVLMLGLTFKENCPDVRNTKIVDVVQETRAVARHI
;
A
#
# COMPACT_ATOMS: atom_id res chain seq x y z
N LEU A 1 21.57 6.12 -7.66
CA LEU A 1 20.63 6.67 -6.67
C LEU A 1 20.10 5.54 -5.80
N PRO A 2 20.15 5.66 -4.45
CA PRO A 2 19.76 4.59 -3.53
C PRO A 2 18.24 4.55 -3.36
N PHE A 3 17.49 4.29 -4.42
CA PHE A 3 16.06 4.09 -4.31
C PHE A 3 15.75 2.75 -3.63
N ARG A 4 14.82 2.77 -2.70
CA ARG A 4 14.27 1.57 -2.06
C ARG A 4 12.77 1.50 -2.30
N PRO A 5 12.20 0.31 -2.45
CA PRO A 5 10.75 0.14 -2.52
C PRO A 5 10.09 0.67 -1.25
N GLY A 6 8.89 1.24 -1.42
CA GLY A 6 8.10 1.77 -0.32
C GLY A 6 6.64 1.91 -0.70
N LEU A 7 5.84 2.43 0.22
CA LEU A 7 4.45 2.74 -0.06
C LEU A 7 4.37 4.03 -0.86
N VAL A 8 3.60 4.01 -1.95
CA VAL A 8 3.35 5.19 -2.78
C VAL A 8 2.01 5.79 -2.39
N GLY A 9 2.03 7.09 -2.15
CA GLY A 9 0.84 7.88 -1.84
C GLY A 9 0.92 9.27 -2.46
N GLY A 10 -0.05 10.11 -2.15
CA GLY A 10 -0.12 11.50 -2.62
C GLY A 10 -1.10 11.72 -3.76
N HIS A 11 -1.14 12.97 -4.26
CA HIS A 11 -2.17 13.42 -5.20
C HIS A 11 -1.94 12.95 -6.62
N CYS A 12 -0.70 12.92 -7.09
CA CYS A 12 -0.36 12.74 -8.49
C CYS A 12 0.07 11.32 -8.82
N ILE A 13 1.10 10.79 -8.15
CA ILE A 13 1.72 9.52 -8.52
C ILE A 13 0.72 8.35 -8.51
N GLY A 14 -0.20 8.35 -7.55
CA GLY A 14 -1.24 7.32 -7.43
C GLY A 14 -2.47 7.56 -8.32
N VAL A 15 -2.62 8.74 -8.93
CA VAL A 15 -3.86 9.16 -9.61
C VAL A 15 -3.65 9.47 -11.09
N ASP A 16 -2.66 10.30 -11.43
CA ASP A 16 -2.50 10.81 -12.79
C ASP A 16 -2.29 9.70 -13.85
N PRO A 17 -1.56 8.61 -13.57
CA PRO A 17 -1.45 7.50 -14.52
C PRO A 17 -2.80 6.85 -14.90
N TYR A 18 -3.86 7.01 -14.08
CA TYR A 18 -5.19 6.52 -14.44
C TYR A 18 -5.82 7.29 -15.59
N TYR A 19 -5.61 8.59 -15.65
CA TYR A 19 -6.11 9.40 -16.77
C TYR A 19 -5.49 8.93 -18.08
N LEU A 20 -4.18 8.64 -18.06
CA LEU A 20 -3.49 8.13 -19.24
C LEU A 20 -3.98 6.73 -19.63
N THR A 21 -4.14 5.83 -18.68
CA THR A 21 -4.66 4.47 -18.95
C THR A 21 -6.10 4.49 -19.43
N HIS A 22 -6.93 5.35 -18.86
CA HIS A 22 -8.31 5.53 -19.32
C HIS A 22 -8.33 5.99 -20.76
N LYS A 23 -7.55 7.02 -21.09
CA LYS A 23 -7.50 7.54 -22.47
C LYS A 23 -6.95 6.52 -23.46
N ALA A 24 -5.95 5.75 -23.07
CA ALA A 24 -5.42 4.66 -23.89
C ALA A 24 -6.49 3.60 -24.20
N GLN A 25 -7.26 3.21 -23.20
CA GLN A 25 -8.35 2.23 -23.36
C GLN A 25 -9.48 2.76 -24.24
N GLU A 26 -9.85 4.05 -24.14
CA GLU A 26 -10.84 4.67 -25.01
C GLU A 26 -10.48 4.56 -26.50
N ILE A 27 -9.20 4.63 -26.83
CA ILE A 27 -8.71 4.51 -28.22
C ILE A 27 -8.37 3.06 -28.62
N GLY A 28 -8.75 2.08 -27.78
CA GLY A 28 -8.53 0.66 -28.04
C GLY A 28 -7.13 0.14 -27.70
N TYR A 29 -6.31 0.89 -27.01
CA TYR A 29 -4.96 0.47 -26.57
C TYR A 29 -5.00 -0.02 -25.11
N HIS A 30 -4.45 -1.22 -24.84
CA HIS A 30 -4.32 -1.75 -23.50
C HIS A 30 -2.94 -1.48 -22.92
N PRO A 31 -2.80 -0.52 -21.96
CA PRO A 31 -1.49 -0.10 -21.43
C PRO A 31 -0.99 -1.07 -20.34
N GLU A 32 -0.55 -2.25 -20.73
CA GLU A 32 -0.22 -3.35 -19.80
C GLU A 32 0.84 -2.99 -18.76
N MET A 33 1.90 -2.30 -19.16
CA MET A 33 3.00 -1.95 -18.23
C MET A 33 2.53 -1.01 -17.12
N ILE A 34 1.75 0.01 -17.48
CA ILE A 34 1.23 0.97 -16.49
C ILE A 34 0.25 0.25 -15.55
N LEU A 35 -0.65 -0.56 -16.09
CA LEU A 35 -1.62 -1.32 -15.31
C LEU A 35 -0.95 -2.36 -14.41
N ALA A 36 0.10 -3.04 -14.89
CA ALA A 36 0.87 -3.98 -14.08
C ALA A 36 1.61 -3.28 -12.93
N GLY A 37 2.28 -2.17 -13.20
CA GLY A 37 2.95 -1.36 -12.18
C GLY A 37 1.98 -0.87 -11.10
N ARG A 38 0.79 -0.44 -11.50
CA ARG A 38 -0.26 -0.03 -10.58
C ARG A 38 -0.74 -1.18 -9.71
N ARG A 39 -1.03 -2.32 -10.28
CA ARG A 39 -1.45 -3.51 -9.54
C ARG A 39 -0.43 -3.91 -8.48
N ILE A 40 0.86 -3.84 -8.80
CA ILE A 40 1.94 -4.10 -7.84
C ILE A 40 1.88 -3.07 -6.71
N ASN A 41 1.78 -1.79 -7.04
CA ASN A 41 1.71 -0.72 -6.04
C ASN A 41 0.46 -0.83 -5.16
N ASP A 42 -0.68 -1.15 -5.74
CA ASP A 42 -1.93 -1.30 -5.00
C ASP A 42 -1.88 -2.49 -4.02
N ASN A 43 -1.15 -3.54 -4.37
CA ASN A 43 -0.96 -4.72 -3.51
C ASN A 43 0.13 -4.54 -2.43
N MET A 44 0.86 -3.43 -2.41
CA MET A 44 1.94 -3.23 -1.43
C MET A 44 1.44 -3.19 0.03
N GLY A 45 0.23 -2.69 0.27
CA GLY A 45 -0.36 -2.71 1.62
C GLY A 45 -0.55 -4.13 2.14
N ILE A 46 -1.08 -5.00 1.29
CA ILE A 46 -1.27 -6.44 1.59
C ILE A 46 0.10 -7.10 1.83
N TYR A 47 1.06 -6.84 0.95
CA TYR A 47 2.41 -7.39 1.09
C TYR A 47 3.05 -7.02 2.44
N VAL A 48 2.96 -5.75 2.84
CA VAL A 48 3.52 -5.27 4.12
C VAL A 48 2.84 -5.99 5.30
N ALA A 49 1.51 -6.09 5.30
CA ALA A 49 0.78 -6.77 6.36
C ALA A 49 1.16 -8.26 6.46
N GLN A 50 1.32 -8.94 5.33
CA GLN A 50 1.78 -10.32 5.28
C GLN A 50 3.20 -10.47 5.82
N GLN A 51 4.12 -9.57 5.47
CA GLN A 51 5.48 -9.58 6.00
C GLN A 51 5.52 -9.37 7.52
N VAL A 52 4.69 -8.46 8.04
CA VAL A 52 4.55 -8.27 9.49
C VAL A 52 4.08 -9.57 10.16
N ALA A 53 3.03 -10.20 9.65
CA ALA A 53 2.53 -11.44 10.19
C ALA A 53 3.57 -12.57 10.16
N GLN A 54 4.30 -12.71 9.07
CA GLN A 54 5.39 -13.70 8.94
C GLN A 54 6.50 -13.45 9.96
N LEU A 55 6.93 -12.20 10.13
CA LEU A 55 7.97 -11.84 11.11
C LEU A 55 7.50 -12.11 12.54
N MET A 56 6.24 -11.85 12.85
CA MET A 56 5.66 -12.17 14.15
C MET A 56 5.70 -13.69 14.41
N ILE A 57 5.28 -14.50 13.45
CA ILE A 57 5.32 -15.96 13.53
C ILE A 57 6.75 -16.46 13.75
N GLN A 58 7.71 -15.96 12.97
CA GLN A 58 9.12 -16.33 13.12
C GLN A 58 9.69 -15.98 14.51
N ARG A 59 9.17 -14.93 15.14
CA ARG A 59 9.56 -14.49 16.48
C ARG A 59 8.70 -15.13 17.58
N GLN A 60 7.84 -16.10 17.24
CA GLN A 60 6.91 -16.77 18.17
C GLN A 60 5.94 -15.79 18.85
N ILE A 61 5.63 -14.68 18.19
CA ILE A 61 4.63 -13.72 18.64
C ILE A 61 3.28 -14.15 18.09
N MET A 62 2.30 -14.31 18.98
CA MET A 62 0.94 -14.66 18.58
C MET A 62 0.32 -13.51 17.75
N VAL A 63 -0.02 -13.79 16.50
CA VAL A 63 -0.60 -12.79 15.60
C VAL A 63 -2.02 -12.43 16.01
N LYS A 64 -2.86 -13.45 16.26
CA LYS A 64 -4.25 -13.26 16.68
C LYS A 64 -4.32 -12.62 18.06
N GLY A 65 -5.01 -11.48 18.17
CA GLY A 65 -5.18 -10.75 19.44
C GLY A 65 -3.97 -9.89 19.83
N SER A 66 -2.95 -9.79 18.96
CA SER A 66 -1.82 -8.89 19.21
C SER A 66 -2.22 -7.43 19.03
N ARG A 67 -1.55 -6.55 19.77
CA ARG A 67 -1.65 -5.10 19.57
C ARG A 67 -0.48 -4.63 18.72
N VAL A 68 -0.78 -4.00 17.59
CA VAL A 68 0.20 -3.47 16.66
C VAL A 68 0.15 -1.94 16.67
N LEU A 69 1.25 -1.29 17.01
CA LEU A 69 1.36 0.16 16.94
C LEU A 69 1.84 0.56 15.56
N MET A 70 1.04 1.33 14.84
CA MET A 70 1.39 1.90 13.55
C MET A 70 1.87 3.34 13.75
N LEU A 71 3.11 3.62 13.31
CA LEU A 71 3.71 4.96 13.39
C LEU A 71 3.76 5.57 11.99
N GLY A 72 3.14 6.76 11.85
CA GLY A 72 3.03 7.46 10.58
C GLY A 72 1.77 7.08 9.79
N LEU A 73 0.95 8.07 9.48
CA LEU A 73 -0.30 7.89 8.74
C LEU A 73 -0.27 8.58 7.38
N THR A 74 0.50 9.65 7.25
CA THR A 74 0.58 10.44 6.03
C THR A 74 1.56 9.79 5.04
N PHE A 75 1.39 10.10 3.75
CA PHE A 75 2.29 9.61 2.71
C PHE A 75 3.68 10.28 2.71
N LYS A 76 3.81 11.39 3.41
CA LYS A 76 5.04 12.19 3.49
C LYS A 76 5.19 12.80 4.89
N GLU A 77 6.42 12.83 5.38
CA GLU A 77 6.74 13.51 6.64
C GLU A 77 6.41 15.02 6.59
N ASN A 78 6.05 15.58 7.74
CA ASN A 78 5.69 16.99 7.89
C ASN A 78 4.56 17.48 6.95
N CYS A 79 3.71 16.58 6.51
CA CYS A 79 2.56 16.88 5.66
C CYS A 79 1.28 16.40 6.35
N PRO A 80 0.32 17.27 6.68
CA PRO A 80 -0.91 16.88 7.36
C PRO A 80 -1.93 16.17 6.45
N ASP A 81 -1.59 15.94 5.18
CA ASP A 81 -2.48 15.36 4.20
C ASP A 81 -2.48 13.83 4.27
N VAL A 82 -3.64 13.25 4.52
CA VAL A 82 -3.86 11.80 4.61
C VAL A 82 -4.53 11.21 3.37
N ARG A 83 -4.74 12.02 2.33
CA ARG A 83 -5.38 11.54 1.11
C ARG A 83 -4.48 10.57 0.36
N ASN A 84 -5.07 9.49 -0.16
CA ASN A 84 -4.37 8.49 -0.96
C ASN A 84 -3.13 7.88 -0.27
N THR A 85 -3.14 7.82 1.07
CA THR A 85 -2.07 7.11 1.79
C THR A 85 -2.31 5.61 1.76
N LYS A 86 -1.30 4.84 1.41
CA LYS A 86 -1.34 3.38 1.42
C LYS A 86 -1.25 2.76 2.83
N ILE A 87 -0.99 3.56 3.84
CA ILE A 87 -1.00 3.11 5.24
C ILE A 87 -2.39 2.61 5.65
N VAL A 88 -3.46 3.21 5.11
CA VAL A 88 -4.84 2.75 5.38
C VAL A 88 -5.01 1.30 4.95
N ASP A 89 -4.50 0.93 3.78
CA ASP A 89 -4.56 -0.46 3.29
C ASP A 89 -3.78 -1.39 4.22
N VAL A 90 -2.59 -0.99 4.66
CA VAL A 90 -1.78 -1.75 5.63
C VAL A 90 -2.53 -1.96 6.95
N VAL A 91 -3.18 -0.91 7.47
CA VAL A 91 -3.97 -0.99 8.71
C VAL A 91 -5.14 -1.98 8.54
N GLN A 92 -5.88 -1.88 7.43
CA GLN A 92 -7.03 -2.74 7.17
C GLN A 92 -6.61 -4.21 7.06
N GLU A 93 -5.55 -4.49 6.30
CA GLU A 93 -5.04 -5.84 6.11
C GLU A 93 -4.44 -6.41 7.42
N THR A 94 -3.71 -5.60 8.17
CA THR A 94 -3.18 -6.02 9.48
C THR A 94 -4.32 -6.35 10.44
N ARG A 95 -5.40 -5.55 10.44
CA ARG A 95 -6.62 -5.84 11.24
C ARG A 95 -7.29 -7.13 10.81
N ALA A 96 -7.37 -7.40 9.51
CA ALA A 96 -7.96 -8.63 8.98
C ALA A 96 -7.20 -9.88 9.45
N VAL A 97 -5.86 -9.81 9.50
CA VAL A 97 -4.99 -10.91 9.92
C VAL A 97 -4.95 -11.06 11.45
N ALA A 98 -4.85 -9.97 12.17
CA ALA A 98 -4.75 -10.00 13.64
C ALA A 98 -6.10 -10.18 14.34
N ARG A 99 -7.22 -9.89 13.71
CA ARG A 99 -8.61 -9.87 14.21
C ARG A 99 -8.71 -9.71 15.72
N HIS A 100 -8.60 -8.52 16.17
CA HIS A 100 -8.98 -7.82 17.40
C HIS A 100 -7.95 -6.72 17.66
N ILE A 101 -8.13 -5.63 16.98
CA ILE A 101 -7.51 -4.36 17.35
C ILE A 101 -8.65 -3.41 17.73
#